data_209f4e83202af9ff83f273d81520cbde
#
_entry.id   209f4e83202af9ff83f273d81520cbde
#
_cell.length_a   1.000
_cell.length_b   1.000
_cell.length_c   1.000
_cell.angle_alpha   90.00
_cell.angle_beta   90.00
_cell.angle_gamma   90.00
#
_symmetry.space_group_name_H-M   'P 1'
#
loop_
_entity.id
_entity.type
_entity.pdbx_description
1 polymer ?
#
loop_
_entity_poly.entity_id
_entity_poly.type
_entity_poly.pdbx_seq_one_letter_code
_entity_poly.pdbx_strand_id
1 'polypeptide(L)'
;ETSDLLGEAARQLDAYFDGRLNTFDLPLKPHGTAFQKSVWQLMEEIPIGHTRTYSDLAADLKSGARAVGTACGRNPVPLIIPCHRIVGAAGSLGGYSGAGGIVTKRLLLDLEQSHSLAA
;
A
#
# COMPACT_ATOMS: atom_id res chain seq x y z
N GLU A 1 -18.84 -1.77 -15.64
CA GLU A 1 -19.93 -2.17 -14.77
C GLU A 1 -19.44 -2.39 -13.35
N THR A 2 -20.17 -1.90 -12.37
CA THR A 2 -19.76 -2.01 -10.97
C THR A 2 -19.61 -3.46 -10.52
N SER A 3 -20.55 -4.33 -10.92
CA SER A 3 -20.52 -5.74 -10.54
C SER A 3 -19.30 -6.46 -11.13
N ASP A 4 -18.92 -6.11 -12.36
CA ASP A 4 -17.73 -6.69 -13.00
C ASP A 4 -16.46 -6.22 -12.29
N LEU A 5 -16.39 -4.96 -11.88
CA LEU A 5 -15.26 -4.42 -11.14
C LEU A 5 -15.13 -5.10 -9.78
N LEU A 6 -16.23 -5.27 -9.06
CA LEU A 6 -16.21 -5.95 -7.76
C LEU A 6 -15.78 -7.40 -7.90
N GLY A 7 -16.27 -8.09 -8.94
CA GLY A 7 -15.87 -9.46 -9.22
C GLY A 7 -14.40 -9.59 -9.54
N GLU A 8 -13.87 -8.66 -10.32
CA GLU A 8 -12.44 -8.65 -10.66
C GLU A 8 -11.59 -8.34 -9.43
N ALA A 9 -12.03 -7.40 -8.58
CA ALA A 9 -11.33 -7.09 -7.35
C ALA A 9 -11.26 -8.31 -6.43
N ALA A 10 -12.36 -9.04 -6.29
CA ALA A 10 -12.41 -10.25 -5.46
C ALA A 10 -11.45 -11.32 -6.00
N ARG A 11 -11.42 -11.52 -7.31
CA ARG A 11 -10.48 -12.50 -7.91
C ARG A 11 -9.03 -12.10 -7.65
N GLN A 12 -8.71 -10.82 -7.77
CA GLN A 12 -7.35 -10.36 -7.55
C GLN A 12 -6.95 -10.45 -6.09
N LEU A 13 -7.86 -10.16 -5.16
CA LEU A 13 -7.60 -10.33 -3.73
C LEU A 13 -7.32 -11.78 -3.39
N ASP A 14 -8.12 -12.73 -3.91
CA ASP A 14 -7.87 -14.15 -3.71
C ASP A 14 -6.51 -14.55 -4.25
N ALA A 15 -6.16 -14.10 -5.45
CA ALA A 15 -4.86 -14.40 -6.05
C ALA A 15 -3.71 -13.81 -5.25
N TYR A 16 -3.90 -12.60 -4.70
CA TYR A 16 -2.90 -11.96 -3.86
C TYR A 16 -2.62 -12.78 -2.59
N PHE A 17 -3.67 -13.19 -1.89
CA PHE A 17 -3.51 -13.97 -0.66
C PHE A 17 -2.95 -15.36 -0.92
N ASP A 18 -3.17 -15.91 -2.10
CA ASP A 18 -2.58 -17.19 -2.51
C ASP A 18 -1.14 -17.07 -3.02
N GLY A 19 -0.60 -15.87 -3.12
CA GLY A 19 0.75 -15.66 -3.62
C GLY A 19 0.87 -15.70 -5.14
N ARG A 20 -0.24 -15.64 -5.87
CA ARG A 20 -0.27 -15.71 -7.33
C ARG A 20 -0.33 -14.33 -8.00
N LEU A 21 -0.52 -13.26 -7.22
CA LEU A 21 -0.62 -11.90 -7.76
C LEU A 21 0.28 -10.97 -6.95
N ASN A 22 1.15 -10.25 -7.62
CA ASN A 22 2.06 -9.30 -6.98
C ASN A 22 1.61 -7.85 -7.12
N THR A 23 0.86 -7.54 -8.15
CA THR A 23 0.41 -6.18 -8.45
C THR A 23 -1.06 -6.22 -8.83
N PHE A 24 -1.85 -5.37 -8.16
CA PHE A 24 -3.27 -5.26 -8.52
C PHE A 24 -3.41 -4.48 -9.82
N ASP A 25 -4.28 -4.94 -10.70
CA ASP A 25 -4.60 -4.30 -11.96
C ASP A 25 -6.09 -3.95 -11.96
N LEU A 26 -6.41 -2.83 -11.33
CA LEU A 26 -7.79 -2.35 -11.19
C LEU A 26 -7.85 -0.90 -11.63
N PRO A 27 -8.89 -0.50 -12.37
CA PRO A 27 -9.04 0.86 -12.86
C PRO A 27 -9.51 1.83 -11.76
N LEU A 28 -8.68 2.01 -10.74
CA LEU A 28 -9.03 2.87 -9.62
C LEU A 28 -8.70 4.33 -9.94
N LYS A 29 -9.60 5.22 -9.57
CA LYS A 29 -9.42 6.66 -9.70
C LYS A 29 -9.70 7.30 -8.34
N PRO A 30 -8.78 7.19 -7.39
CA PRO A 30 -9.01 7.71 -6.05
C PRO A 30 -9.13 9.23 -6.05
N HIS A 31 -10.04 9.74 -5.25
CA HIS A 31 -10.20 11.17 -5.07
C HIS A 31 -9.26 11.67 -3.98
N GLY A 32 -8.58 12.77 -4.25
CA GLY A 32 -7.70 13.38 -3.28
C GLY A 32 -7.01 14.60 -3.86
N THR A 33 -6.19 15.26 -3.04
CA THR A 33 -5.38 16.38 -3.50
C THR A 33 -4.27 15.89 -4.43
N ALA A 34 -3.65 16.82 -5.17
CA ALA A 34 -2.52 16.47 -6.03
C ALA A 34 -1.39 15.81 -5.22
N PHE A 35 -1.11 16.33 -4.02
CA PHE A 35 -0.08 15.77 -3.15
C PHE A 35 -0.44 14.35 -2.69
N GLN A 36 -1.68 14.15 -2.24
CA GLN A 36 -2.14 12.81 -1.83
C GLN A 36 -2.00 11.81 -2.96
N LYS A 37 -2.43 12.17 -4.16
CA LYS A 37 -2.33 11.28 -5.33
C LYS A 37 -0.87 10.96 -5.65
N SER A 38 0.04 11.93 -5.51
CA SER A 38 1.46 11.69 -5.72
C SER A 38 2.03 10.68 -4.71
N VAL A 39 1.63 10.80 -3.43
CA VAL A 39 2.04 9.85 -2.40
C VAL A 39 1.52 8.45 -2.73
N TRP A 40 0.23 8.33 -3.06
CA TRP A 40 -0.38 7.04 -3.36
C TRP A 40 0.25 6.39 -4.59
N GLN A 41 0.61 7.18 -5.61
CA GLN A 41 1.28 6.65 -6.79
C GLN A 41 2.66 6.08 -6.44
N LEU A 42 3.43 6.78 -5.61
CA LEU A 42 4.72 6.25 -5.16
C LEU A 42 4.57 4.97 -4.37
N MET A 43 3.51 4.85 -3.56
CA MET A 43 3.25 3.62 -2.84
C MET A 43 2.96 2.45 -3.78
N GLU A 44 2.20 2.69 -4.85
CA GLU A 44 1.91 1.66 -5.83
C GLU A 44 3.16 1.15 -6.54
N GLU A 45 4.21 1.95 -6.59
CA GLU A 45 5.48 1.58 -7.21
C GLU A 45 6.37 0.72 -6.32
N ILE A 46 6.01 0.52 -5.04
CA ILE A 46 6.79 -0.32 -4.14
C ILE A 46 6.44 -1.78 -4.42
N PRO A 47 7.43 -2.60 -4.85
CA PRO A 47 7.13 -4.00 -5.16
C PRO A 47 6.77 -4.79 -3.91
N ILE A 48 6.04 -5.89 -4.12
CA ILE A 48 5.73 -6.83 -3.04
C ILE A 48 7.02 -7.33 -2.39
N GLY A 49 7.02 -7.45 -1.08
CA GLY A 49 8.20 -7.89 -0.33
C GLY A 49 9.20 -6.78 -0.03
N HIS A 50 8.91 -5.55 -0.45
CA HIS A 50 9.77 -4.40 -0.21
C HIS A 50 9.02 -3.35 0.61
N THR A 51 9.78 -2.46 1.24
CA THR A 51 9.24 -1.32 2.00
C THR A 51 10.03 -0.07 1.69
N ARG A 52 9.42 1.10 1.92
CA ARG A 52 10.11 2.38 1.92
C ARG A 52 9.71 3.14 3.18
N THR A 53 10.53 4.07 3.59
CA THR A 53 10.20 4.88 4.77
C THR A 53 9.39 6.11 4.36
N TYR A 54 8.71 6.72 5.34
CA TYR A 54 8.05 8.00 5.13
C TYR A 54 9.03 9.05 4.63
N SER A 55 10.26 9.03 5.15
CA SER A 55 11.30 9.97 4.74
C SER A 55 11.75 9.74 3.31
N ASP A 56 11.77 8.49 2.84
CA ASP A 56 12.11 8.18 1.45
C ASP A 56 11.13 8.84 0.49
N LEU A 57 9.84 8.72 0.75
CA LEU A 57 8.81 9.34 -0.08
C LEU A 57 8.86 10.86 0.04
N ALA A 58 9.11 11.37 1.24
CA ALA A 58 9.22 12.79 1.45
C ALA A 58 10.36 13.40 0.63
N ALA A 59 11.50 12.71 0.54
CA ALA A 59 12.62 13.16 -0.27
C ALA A 59 12.25 13.24 -1.74
N ASP A 60 11.58 12.23 -2.27
CA ASP A 60 11.13 12.20 -3.67
C ASP A 60 10.16 13.34 -3.98
N LEU A 61 9.32 13.69 -3.02
CA LEU A 61 8.28 14.71 -3.21
C LEU A 61 8.71 16.10 -2.73
N LYS A 62 9.93 16.24 -2.25
CA LYS A 62 10.45 17.49 -1.67
C LYS A 62 9.52 18.01 -0.58
N SER A 63 9.11 17.10 0.31
CA SER A 63 8.17 17.38 1.38
C SER A 63 8.70 16.82 2.70
N GLY A 64 7.86 16.79 3.75
CA GLY A 64 8.22 16.25 5.04
C GLY A 64 7.55 14.91 5.31
N ALA A 65 8.16 14.10 6.16
CA ALA A 65 7.63 12.79 6.51
C ALA A 65 6.23 12.86 7.13
N ARG A 66 5.95 13.93 7.89
CA ARG A 66 4.62 14.12 8.51
C ARG A 66 3.53 14.29 7.45
N ALA A 67 3.81 15.09 6.41
CA ALA A 67 2.84 15.29 5.33
C ALA A 67 2.59 13.99 4.57
N VAL A 68 3.65 13.21 4.32
CA VAL A 68 3.51 11.89 3.70
C VAL A 68 2.68 10.97 4.58
N GLY A 69 2.93 10.94 5.89
CA GLY A 69 2.16 10.12 6.82
C GLY A 69 0.69 10.47 6.84
N THR A 70 0.36 11.77 6.80
CA THR A 70 -1.03 12.22 6.74
C THR A 70 -1.69 11.74 5.43
N ALA A 71 -0.99 11.86 4.30
CA ALA A 71 -1.52 11.39 3.01
C ALA A 71 -1.71 9.87 3.00
N CYS A 72 -0.80 9.12 3.63
CA CYS A 72 -0.96 7.67 3.78
C CYS A 72 -2.23 7.33 4.57
N GLY A 73 -2.51 8.09 5.64
CA GLY A 73 -3.70 7.88 6.46
C GLY A 73 -5.00 8.21 5.74
N ARG A 74 -4.95 8.92 4.62
CA ARG A 74 -6.13 9.26 3.82
C ARG A 74 -6.32 8.31 2.63
N ASN A 75 -5.53 7.26 2.54
CA ASN A 75 -5.64 6.27 1.47
C ASN A 75 -7.05 5.66 1.46
N PRO A 76 -7.79 5.79 0.34
CA PRO A 76 -9.18 5.31 0.27
C PRO A 76 -9.30 3.80 0.06
N VAL A 77 -8.24 3.13 -0.38
CA VAL A 77 -8.27 1.69 -0.67
C VAL A 77 -7.01 1.00 -0.16
N PRO A 78 -6.86 0.88 1.17
CA PRO A 78 -5.70 0.18 1.74
C PRO A 78 -5.58 -1.23 1.16
N LEU A 79 -4.36 -1.74 1.12
CA LEU A 79 -3.96 -2.99 0.51
C LEU A 79 -3.75 -2.86 -1.01
N ILE A 80 -4.74 -2.38 -1.75
CA ILE A 80 -4.62 -2.19 -3.21
C ILE A 80 -3.66 -1.04 -3.48
N ILE A 81 -3.83 0.10 -2.80
CA ILE A 81 -2.78 1.12 -2.71
C ILE A 81 -2.00 0.77 -1.45
N PRO A 82 -0.78 0.22 -1.56
CA PRO A 82 -0.14 -0.52 -0.48
C PRO A 82 0.50 0.35 0.60
N CYS A 83 -0.31 1.06 1.38
CA CYS A 83 0.20 1.89 2.46
C CYS A 83 0.87 1.05 3.57
N HIS A 84 0.64 -0.25 3.63
CA HIS A 84 1.33 -1.14 4.55
C HIS A 84 2.82 -1.26 4.22
N ARG A 85 3.24 -0.93 3.00
CA ARG A 85 4.65 -0.98 2.58
C ARG A 85 5.44 0.28 2.96
N ILE A 86 4.80 1.24 3.63
CA ILE A 86 5.48 2.42 4.16
C ILE A 86 5.73 2.21 5.65
N VAL A 87 6.97 2.36 6.06
CA VAL A 87 7.38 2.14 7.46
C VAL A 87 8.13 3.35 7.98
N GLY A 88 8.31 3.40 9.30
CA GLY A 88 9.10 4.45 9.94
C GLY A 88 10.59 4.16 9.87
N ALA A 89 11.38 5.06 10.42
CA ALA A 89 12.83 4.91 10.48
C ALA A 89 13.21 3.63 11.24
N ALA A 90 14.30 3.01 10.80
CA ALA A 90 14.82 1.76 11.39
C ALA A 90 13.81 0.61 11.38
N GLY A 91 12.87 0.64 10.43
CA GLY A 91 11.91 -0.44 10.25
C GLY A 91 10.74 -0.44 11.23
N SER A 92 10.54 0.64 12.01
CA SER A 92 9.36 0.72 12.86
C SER A 92 8.10 0.72 11.98
N LEU A 93 7.00 0.12 12.48
CA LEU A 93 5.82 -0.05 11.65
C LEU A 93 5.11 1.26 11.31
N GLY A 94 5.15 2.25 12.19
CA GLY A 94 4.33 3.46 12.01
C GLY A 94 2.85 3.13 12.18
N GLY A 95 1.99 3.90 11.53
CA GLY A 95 0.55 3.69 11.61
C GLY A 95 0.01 2.90 10.41
N TYR A 96 -1.26 2.55 10.49
CA TYR A 96 -1.96 1.92 9.37
C TYR A 96 -3.44 2.27 9.44
N SER A 97 -4.00 2.73 8.30
CA SER A 97 -5.40 3.18 8.23
C SER A 97 -6.38 2.06 7.93
N GLY A 98 -5.90 0.89 7.55
CA GLY A 98 -6.77 -0.24 7.26
C GLY A 98 -7.33 -0.88 8.52
N ALA A 99 -8.30 -1.80 8.33
CA ALA A 99 -8.91 -2.52 9.44
C ALA A 99 -7.86 -3.34 10.19
N GLY A 100 -7.90 -3.31 11.52
CA GLY A 100 -6.96 -4.04 12.36
C GLY A 100 -5.69 -3.27 12.68
N GLY A 101 -5.46 -2.09 12.08
CA GLY A 101 -4.34 -1.23 12.40
C GLY A 101 -2.97 -1.91 12.23
N ILE A 102 -2.08 -1.71 13.18
CA ILE A 102 -0.69 -2.20 13.10
C ILE A 102 -0.61 -3.73 13.02
N VAL A 103 -1.54 -4.44 13.66
CA VAL A 103 -1.57 -5.92 13.60
C VAL A 103 -1.75 -6.37 12.16
N THR A 104 -2.71 -5.78 11.45
CA THR A 104 -2.94 -6.09 10.03
C THR A 104 -1.72 -5.71 9.20
N LYS A 105 -1.12 -4.57 9.46
CA LYS A 105 0.09 -4.13 8.75
C LYS A 105 1.21 -5.18 8.87
N ARG A 106 1.46 -5.66 10.08
CA ARG A 106 2.48 -6.69 10.32
C ARG A 106 2.15 -7.97 9.56
N LEU A 107 0.90 -8.42 9.61
CA LEU A 107 0.49 -9.64 8.92
C LEU A 107 0.67 -9.52 7.41
N LEU A 108 0.32 -8.38 6.83
CA LEU A 108 0.50 -8.16 5.39
C LEU A 108 1.95 -8.15 4.99
N LEU A 109 2.81 -7.48 5.77
CA LEU A 109 4.25 -7.44 5.48
C LEU A 109 4.86 -8.83 5.56
N ASP A 110 4.49 -9.61 6.58
CA ASP A 110 4.99 -10.96 6.75
C ASP A 110 4.52 -11.87 5.59
N LEU A 111 3.26 -11.74 5.19
CA LEU A 111 2.72 -12.49 4.07
C LEU A 111 3.46 -12.17 2.77
N GLU A 112 3.69 -10.88 2.50
CA GLU A 112 4.38 -10.46 1.28
C GLU A 112 5.82 -10.91 1.26
N GLN A 113 6.50 -10.86 2.40
CA GLN A 113 7.88 -11.34 2.50
C GLN A 113 7.94 -12.84 2.22
N SER A 114 6.99 -13.61 2.76
CA SER A 114 6.90 -15.04 2.52
C SER A 114 6.71 -15.36 1.04
N HIS A 115 5.81 -14.65 0.35
CA HIS A 115 5.57 -14.85 -1.08
C HIS A 115 6.78 -14.45 -1.92
N SER A 116 7.44 -13.37 -1.56
CA SER A 116 8.63 -12.89 -2.26
C SER A 116 9.77 -13.92 -2.19
N LEU A 117 9.96 -14.53 -1.02
CA LEU A 117 11.02 -15.55 -0.84
C LEU A 117 10.67 -16.85 -1.56
N ALA A 118 9.39 -17.16 -1.73
CA ALA A 118 8.95 -18.37 -2.40
C ALA A 118 9.08 -18.28 -3.93
N ALA A 119 9.14 -17.06 -4.46
CA ALA A 119 9.31 -16.86 -5.90
C ALA A 119 10.76 -17.12 -6.31
#